data_4f56781a0a25225a0763255f55bf90d7
#
_entry.id   4f56781a0a25225a0763255f55bf90d7
#
_cell.length_a   1.000
_cell.length_b   1.000
_cell.length_c   1.000
_cell.angle_alpha   90.00
_cell.angle_beta   90.00
_cell.angle_gamma   90.00
#
_symmetry.space_group_name_H-M   'P 1'
#
loop_
_entity.id
_entity.type
_entity.pdbx_description
1 polymer ?
#
loop_
_entity_poly.entity_id
_entity_poly.type
_entity_poly.pdbx_seq_one_letter_code
_entity_poly.pdbx_strand_id
1 'polypeptide(L)'
;MRRTILFGLMIASACLASVAAQAETRVTILYDAFGNDPAMKKDWGFSALIEVAGKRILFDTGNDRETFAANIKAKGVDLTKLDFLVLSHRHSDHMAGLSYALSVNPTLKIYAPREGFGIYGSWLPSSFYRKDESLPSEMRYYDGAPPEVMKFGTAWQGANFETIDKTTEIAPGVTLIALVSDAPGTRELRELSLAINTPDGIVLLVGCSHPGIDKIVEAAAAINPKINLVVGGFHLVVAQDEVIAKIVTALKDTFKVENVAPGHCTGEPTFRALKQAFGSRYIYAGVGTSFALGPSPIGGERKGEAPTLDQIDQPSYRKLAAREDPFGVMAWRSKRLVER
;
A
#
# COMPACT_ATOMS: atom_id res chain seq x y z
N MET A 1 1.55 -10.14 -86.60
CA MET A 1 1.61 -10.88 -85.33
C MET A 1 2.25 -9.99 -84.28
N ARG A 2 1.43 -9.37 -83.39
CA ARG A 2 1.89 -8.53 -82.31
C ARG A 2 1.70 -9.32 -81.02
N ARG A 3 2.78 -9.59 -80.28
CA ARG A 3 2.75 -10.25 -78.95
C ARG A 3 2.66 -9.15 -77.87
N THR A 4 1.54 -9.18 -77.15
CA THR A 4 1.35 -8.32 -75.96
C THR A 4 1.89 -9.07 -74.75
N ILE A 5 2.85 -8.49 -74.05
CA ILE A 5 3.41 -8.98 -72.78
C ILE A 5 2.66 -8.27 -71.67
N LEU A 6 1.86 -9.05 -70.88
CA LEU A 6 1.24 -8.59 -69.62
C LEU A 6 2.30 -8.65 -68.51
N PHE A 7 2.62 -7.51 -67.93
CA PHE A 7 3.36 -7.43 -66.67
C PHE A 7 2.38 -7.49 -65.50
N GLY A 8 2.40 -8.59 -64.78
CA GLY A 8 1.64 -8.73 -63.53
C GLY A 8 2.39 -8.06 -62.38
N LEU A 9 1.79 -7.00 -61.81
CA LEU A 9 2.28 -6.32 -60.62
C LEU A 9 1.83 -7.07 -59.39
N MET A 10 2.73 -7.82 -58.71
CA MET A 10 2.47 -8.39 -57.38
C MET A 10 2.65 -7.28 -56.32
N ILE A 11 1.55 -6.81 -55.75
CA ILE A 11 1.56 -5.96 -54.59
C ILE A 11 1.70 -6.86 -53.35
N ALA A 12 2.90 -6.92 -52.78
CA ALA A 12 3.16 -7.51 -51.47
C ALA A 12 2.62 -6.59 -50.38
N SER A 13 1.46 -6.94 -49.79
CA SER A 13 0.89 -6.27 -48.62
C SER A 13 1.70 -6.68 -47.42
N ALA A 14 2.65 -5.84 -46.96
CA ALA A 14 3.35 -6.00 -45.71
C ALA A 14 2.38 -5.62 -44.56
N CYS A 15 1.80 -6.63 -43.89
CA CYS A 15 1.13 -6.43 -42.60
C CYS A 15 2.17 -6.03 -41.56
N LEU A 16 2.31 -4.73 -41.32
CA LEU A 16 2.97 -4.18 -40.16
C LEU A 16 2.07 -4.46 -38.95
N ALA A 17 2.28 -5.59 -38.29
CA ALA A 17 1.77 -5.83 -36.96
C ALA A 17 2.48 -4.82 -36.04
N SER A 18 1.78 -3.75 -35.66
CA SER A 18 2.22 -2.88 -34.57
C SER A 18 2.24 -3.70 -33.30
N VAL A 19 3.41 -4.14 -32.86
CA VAL A 19 3.62 -4.62 -31.50
C VAL A 19 3.37 -3.41 -30.61
N ALA A 20 2.16 -3.32 -30.04
CA ALA A 20 1.88 -2.36 -28.99
C ALA A 20 2.90 -2.65 -27.88
N ALA A 21 3.84 -1.73 -27.66
CA ALA A 21 4.77 -1.82 -26.54
C ALA A 21 3.90 -1.91 -25.28
N GLN A 22 3.93 -3.07 -24.65
CA GLN A 22 3.19 -3.29 -23.39
C GLN A 22 3.78 -2.31 -22.39
N ALA A 23 2.95 -1.39 -21.89
CA ALA A 23 3.42 -0.38 -20.97
C ALA A 23 4.04 -1.07 -19.75
N GLU A 24 5.29 -0.73 -19.49
CA GLU A 24 6.11 -1.28 -18.40
C GLU A 24 5.42 -0.99 -17.07
N THR A 25 5.30 -2.01 -16.21
CA THR A 25 4.83 -1.79 -14.83
C THR A 25 5.92 -1.09 -14.06
N ARG A 26 5.59 0.05 -13.43
CA ARG A 26 6.52 0.87 -12.66
C ARG A 26 5.96 1.14 -11.27
N VAL A 27 6.81 1.02 -10.25
CA VAL A 27 6.52 1.44 -8.87
C VAL A 27 7.45 2.58 -8.50
N THR A 28 6.90 3.66 -7.96
CA THR A 28 7.65 4.82 -7.45
C THR A 28 7.27 5.05 -5.99
N ILE A 29 8.25 5.01 -5.08
CA ILE A 29 8.05 5.27 -3.66
C ILE A 29 7.99 6.77 -3.44
N LEU A 30 6.87 7.26 -2.94
CA LEU A 30 6.59 8.69 -2.75
C LEU A 30 6.73 9.14 -1.30
N TYR A 31 6.65 8.19 -0.35
CA TYR A 31 6.73 8.48 1.07
C TYR A 31 7.31 7.29 1.82
N ASP A 32 8.38 7.54 2.58
CA ASP A 32 8.98 6.57 3.50
C ASP A 32 9.94 7.30 4.48
N ALA A 33 10.29 6.65 5.58
CA ALA A 33 11.20 7.17 6.59
C ALA A 33 12.69 7.13 6.16
N PHE A 34 13.03 6.43 5.08
CA PHE A 34 14.38 6.35 4.55
C PHE A 34 14.41 6.59 3.03
N GLY A 35 15.55 6.98 2.52
CA GLY A 35 15.74 7.26 1.09
C GLY A 35 17.01 8.09 0.86
N ASN A 36 17.47 8.13 -0.39
CA ASN A 36 18.66 8.85 -0.79
C ASN A 36 18.42 9.96 -1.84
N ASP A 37 17.16 10.18 -2.22
CA ASP A 37 16.80 11.29 -3.12
C ASP A 37 16.80 12.61 -2.35
N PRO A 38 17.73 13.56 -2.62
CA PRO A 38 17.84 14.80 -1.88
C PRO A 38 16.66 15.76 -2.11
N ALA A 39 15.87 15.57 -3.15
CA ALA A 39 14.67 16.37 -3.41
C ALA A 39 13.46 15.92 -2.61
N MET A 40 13.51 14.72 -2.01
CA MET A 40 12.40 14.11 -1.29
C MET A 40 12.58 14.26 0.22
N LYS A 41 11.48 14.53 0.91
CA LYS A 41 11.42 14.56 2.36
C LYS A 41 11.16 13.16 2.89
N LYS A 42 11.88 12.79 3.95
CA LYS A 42 11.69 11.55 4.71
C LYS A 42 10.81 11.81 5.91
N ASP A 43 9.85 10.95 6.13
CA ASP A 43 9.00 10.97 7.31
C ASP A 43 8.39 9.57 7.50
N TRP A 44 7.95 9.25 8.71
CA TRP A 44 7.28 7.98 9.01
C TRP A 44 5.96 7.89 8.27
N GLY A 45 5.75 6.82 7.52
CA GLY A 45 4.55 6.59 6.72
C GLY A 45 4.88 5.96 5.37
N PHE A 46 3.85 5.66 4.58
CA PHE A 46 4.02 5.04 3.28
C PHE A 46 3.16 5.70 2.20
N SER A 47 3.72 5.80 1.00
CA SER A 47 2.96 6.06 -0.23
C SER A 47 3.76 5.60 -1.44
N ALA A 48 3.06 5.02 -2.42
CA ALA A 48 3.63 4.61 -3.69
C ALA A 48 2.70 4.93 -4.87
N LEU A 49 3.29 5.33 -6.01
CA LEU A 49 2.60 5.40 -7.29
C LEU A 49 2.89 4.12 -8.08
N ILE A 50 1.86 3.52 -8.62
CA ILE A 50 1.94 2.35 -9.48
C ILE A 50 1.41 2.73 -10.87
N GLU A 51 2.23 2.49 -11.88
CA GLU A 51 1.85 2.64 -13.27
C GLU A 51 1.86 1.25 -13.92
N VAL A 52 0.69 0.76 -14.32
CA VAL A 52 0.52 -0.60 -14.85
C VAL A 52 -0.59 -0.64 -15.89
N ALA A 53 -0.35 -1.26 -17.03
CA ALA A 53 -1.34 -1.44 -18.10
C ALA A 53 -2.11 -0.14 -18.46
N GLY A 54 -1.39 0.99 -18.47
CA GLY A 54 -1.95 2.32 -18.75
C GLY A 54 -2.73 2.95 -17.60
N LYS A 55 -2.82 2.31 -16.44
CA LYS A 55 -3.43 2.85 -15.21
C LYS A 55 -2.39 3.47 -14.29
N ARG A 56 -2.80 4.50 -13.57
CA ARG A 56 -2.03 5.20 -12.56
C ARG A 56 -2.75 5.10 -11.22
N ILE A 57 -2.18 4.34 -10.31
CA ILE A 57 -2.77 4.00 -9.02
C ILE A 57 -1.92 4.62 -7.92
N LEU A 58 -2.52 5.41 -7.04
CA LEU A 58 -1.86 5.83 -5.82
C LEU A 58 -2.21 4.86 -4.70
N PHE A 59 -1.21 4.40 -3.95
CA PHE A 59 -1.39 3.53 -2.79
C PHE A 59 -0.87 4.27 -1.56
N ASP A 60 -1.75 4.56 -0.61
CA ASP A 60 -1.55 5.39 0.58
C ASP A 60 -1.04 6.82 0.31
N THR A 61 -1.00 7.66 1.36
CA THR A 61 -0.70 9.09 1.23
C THR A 61 0.25 9.63 2.32
N GLY A 62 0.89 8.75 3.10
CA GLY A 62 1.84 9.14 4.14
C GLY A 62 1.22 9.80 5.36
N ASN A 63 2.07 10.29 6.24
CA ASN A 63 1.78 10.73 7.61
C ASN A 63 1.54 12.25 7.74
N ASP A 64 2.01 13.04 6.78
CA ASP A 64 1.93 14.50 6.84
C ASP A 64 1.55 15.08 5.48
N ARG A 65 0.53 15.93 5.48
CA ARG A 65 -0.03 16.56 4.29
C ARG A 65 1.02 17.35 3.50
N GLU A 66 1.84 18.15 4.19
CA GLU A 66 2.79 19.06 3.56
C GLU A 66 4.01 18.30 3.01
N THR A 67 4.46 17.28 3.74
CA THR A 67 5.53 16.37 3.29
C THR A 67 5.08 15.59 2.07
N PHE A 68 3.86 15.03 2.08
CA PHE A 68 3.29 14.36 0.92
C PHE A 68 3.20 15.29 -0.29
N ALA A 69 2.64 16.50 -0.11
CA ALA A 69 2.56 17.50 -1.18
C ALA A 69 3.93 17.87 -1.76
N ALA A 70 4.93 18.04 -0.91
CA ALA A 70 6.29 18.35 -1.33
C ALA A 70 6.89 17.20 -2.16
N ASN A 71 6.71 15.97 -1.73
CA ASN A 71 7.21 14.78 -2.42
C ASN A 71 6.51 14.55 -3.77
N ILE A 72 5.19 14.70 -3.84
CA ILE A 72 4.42 14.66 -5.08
C ILE A 72 4.97 15.68 -6.10
N LYS A 73 5.21 16.92 -5.64
CA LYS A 73 5.76 17.99 -6.46
C LYS A 73 7.20 17.69 -6.91
N ALA A 74 8.06 17.26 -6.00
CA ALA A 74 9.46 16.93 -6.28
C ALA A 74 9.57 15.80 -7.31
N LYS A 75 8.66 14.81 -7.27
CA LYS A 75 8.64 13.70 -8.22
C LYS A 75 7.85 13.99 -9.51
N GLY A 76 7.22 15.16 -9.61
CA GLY A 76 6.43 15.57 -10.78
C GLY A 76 5.19 14.70 -11.01
N VAL A 77 4.59 14.18 -9.93
CA VAL A 77 3.39 13.33 -10.02
C VAL A 77 2.16 14.20 -10.23
N ASP A 78 1.46 13.99 -11.34
CA ASP A 78 0.19 14.64 -11.63
C ASP A 78 -0.97 13.82 -11.02
N LEU A 79 -1.49 14.27 -9.88
CA LEU A 79 -2.60 13.62 -9.17
C LEU A 79 -3.94 13.70 -9.93
N THR A 80 -4.09 14.61 -10.90
CA THR A 80 -5.31 14.70 -11.72
C THR A 80 -5.43 13.55 -12.72
N LYS A 81 -4.31 12.84 -12.97
CA LYS A 81 -4.22 11.70 -13.89
C LYS A 81 -4.27 10.34 -13.19
N LEU A 82 -4.64 10.32 -11.92
CA LEU A 82 -4.86 9.06 -11.20
C LEU A 82 -6.19 8.44 -11.62
N ASP A 83 -6.17 7.14 -11.88
CA ASP A 83 -7.41 6.34 -12.05
C ASP A 83 -8.11 6.16 -10.72
N PHE A 84 -7.37 5.84 -9.67
CA PHE A 84 -7.87 5.72 -8.31
C PHE A 84 -6.75 5.73 -7.27
N LEU A 85 -7.17 5.86 -6.01
CA LEU A 85 -6.34 5.73 -4.82
C LEU A 85 -6.81 4.54 -3.99
N VAL A 86 -5.89 3.80 -3.40
CA VAL A 86 -6.15 2.77 -2.40
C VAL A 86 -5.60 3.25 -1.07
N LEU A 87 -6.44 3.34 -0.05
CA LEU A 87 -6.01 3.46 1.33
C LEU A 87 -5.93 2.07 1.92
N SER A 88 -4.74 1.67 2.37
CA SER A 88 -4.53 0.34 2.92
C SER A 88 -5.29 0.12 4.22
N HIS A 89 -5.22 1.05 5.15
CA HIS A 89 -5.88 0.97 6.46
C HIS A 89 -6.00 2.37 7.13
N ARG A 90 -6.60 2.42 8.32
CA ARG A 90 -7.00 3.65 9.00
C ARG A 90 -5.90 4.39 9.78
N HIS A 91 -4.67 3.93 9.82
CA HIS A 91 -3.62 4.66 10.53
C HIS A 91 -3.24 5.96 9.80
N SER A 92 -2.95 6.99 10.57
CA SER A 92 -2.72 8.34 10.06
C SER A 92 -1.52 8.44 9.12
N ASP A 93 -0.51 7.64 9.35
CA ASP A 93 0.72 7.58 8.57
C ASP A 93 0.56 6.94 7.16
N HIS A 94 -0.68 6.53 6.83
CA HIS A 94 -1.09 6.08 5.50
C HIS A 94 -2.11 6.99 4.84
N MET A 95 -2.79 7.85 5.60
CA MET A 95 -3.94 8.60 5.07
C MET A 95 -3.88 10.12 5.30
N ALA A 96 -2.90 10.65 6.02
CA ALA A 96 -2.87 12.07 6.35
C ALA A 96 -2.71 13.00 5.13
N GLY A 97 -2.03 12.55 4.07
CA GLY A 97 -1.90 13.29 2.82
C GLY A 97 -3.14 13.28 1.93
N LEU A 98 -4.19 12.50 2.26
CA LEU A 98 -5.42 12.41 1.47
C LEU A 98 -6.08 13.77 1.25
N SER A 99 -6.07 14.65 2.25
CA SER A 99 -6.63 15.99 2.14
C SER A 99 -5.94 16.82 1.05
N TYR A 100 -4.63 16.63 0.84
CA TYR A 100 -3.93 17.26 -0.29
C TYR A 100 -4.34 16.61 -1.62
N ALA A 101 -4.37 15.29 -1.70
CA ALA A 101 -4.79 14.60 -2.93
C ALA A 101 -6.19 15.06 -3.39
N LEU A 102 -7.15 15.16 -2.47
CA LEU A 102 -8.50 15.63 -2.74
C LEU A 102 -8.58 17.13 -3.07
N SER A 103 -7.68 17.95 -2.53
CA SER A 103 -7.62 19.38 -2.92
C SER A 103 -7.16 19.56 -4.37
N VAL A 104 -6.40 18.63 -4.93
CA VAL A 104 -5.94 18.62 -6.33
C VAL A 104 -6.91 17.87 -7.24
N ASN A 105 -7.46 16.76 -6.78
CA ASN A 105 -8.41 15.92 -7.53
C ASN A 105 -9.63 15.58 -6.66
N PRO A 106 -10.64 16.49 -6.59
CA PRO A 106 -11.82 16.33 -5.72
C PRO A 106 -12.72 15.13 -6.07
N THR A 107 -12.62 14.62 -7.29
CA THR A 107 -13.44 13.51 -7.78
C THR A 107 -12.71 12.18 -7.76
N LEU A 108 -11.47 12.15 -7.25
CA LEU A 108 -10.63 10.95 -7.18
C LEU A 108 -11.39 9.79 -6.52
N LYS A 109 -11.47 8.66 -7.22
CA LYS A 109 -12.02 7.44 -6.65
C LYS A 109 -11.07 6.87 -5.61
N ILE A 110 -11.60 6.52 -4.44
CA ILE A 110 -10.82 6.02 -3.31
C ILE A 110 -11.38 4.68 -2.87
N TYR A 111 -10.56 3.64 -2.93
CA TYR A 111 -10.84 2.37 -2.29
C TYR A 111 -10.30 2.39 -0.87
N ALA A 112 -11.10 1.96 0.10
CA ALA A 112 -10.71 1.89 1.51
C ALA A 112 -11.34 0.68 2.18
N PRO A 113 -10.78 0.16 3.29
CA PRO A 113 -11.42 -0.91 4.04
C PRO A 113 -12.78 -0.45 4.58
N ARG A 114 -13.75 -1.37 4.63
CA ARG A 114 -15.02 -1.10 5.32
C ARG A 114 -14.80 -1.13 6.82
N GLU A 115 -14.71 0.04 7.42
CA GLU A 115 -14.58 0.20 8.86
C GLU A 115 -15.93 0.19 9.56
N GLY A 116 -15.98 -0.36 10.79
CA GLY A 116 -17.19 -0.39 11.61
C GLY A 116 -17.56 0.98 12.19
N PHE A 117 -16.58 1.87 12.39
CA PHE A 117 -16.77 3.21 12.95
C PHE A 117 -16.04 4.28 12.14
N GLY A 118 -16.79 5.29 11.73
CA GLY A 118 -16.52 6.70 11.56
C GLY A 118 -15.41 7.17 10.64
N ILE A 119 -14.48 6.35 10.19
CA ILE A 119 -13.32 6.89 9.49
C ILE A 119 -13.61 7.22 8.03
N TYR A 120 -14.36 6.39 7.35
CA TYR A 120 -14.71 6.59 5.93
C TYR A 120 -16.22 6.80 5.74
N GLY A 121 -16.89 7.46 6.71
CA GLY A 121 -18.34 7.68 6.64
C GLY A 121 -19.15 6.41 6.85
N SER A 122 -18.72 5.54 7.74
CA SER A 122 -19.46 4.33 8.13
C SER A 122 -20.79 4.70 8.78
N TRP A 123 -21.70 3.75 8.80
CA TRP A 123 -23.01 3.92 9.40
C TRP A 123 -23.34 2.72 10.29
N LEU A 124 -24.19 2.98 11.29
CA LEU A 124 -24.80 1.94 12.14
C LEU A 124 -26.30 2.15 12.21
N PRO A 125 -27.11 1.07 12.33
CA PRO A 125 -28.51 1.21 12.65
C PRO A 125 -28.64 1.82 14.04
N SER A 126 -29.67 2.65 14.30
CA SER A 126 -29.86 3.29 15.62
C SER A 126 -30.09 2.30 16.76
N SER A 127 -30.30 1.02 16.46
CA SER A 127 -30.35 -0.06 17.44
C SER A 127 -28.99 -0.40 18.07
N PHE A 128 -27.89 0.22 17.64
CA PHE A 128 -26.55 -0.05 18.18
C PHE A 128 -26.41 0.37 19.66
N TYR A 129 -27.21 1.34 20.14
CA TYR A 129 -27.22 1.75 21.53
C TYR A 129 -28.50 1.32 22.26
N ARG A 130 -28.36 1.15 23.56
CA ARG A 130 -29.54 0.86 24.41
C ARG A 130 -30.35 2.12 24.65
N LYS A 131 -31.66 2.03 24.50
CA LYS A 131 -32.60 3.11 24.80
C LYS A 131 -33.14 2.97 26.22
N ASP A 132 -33.41 4.09 26.86
CA ASP A 132 -34.12 4.16 28.12
C ASP A 132 -35.32 5.10 27.98
N GLU A 133 -36.52 4.54 27.89
CA GLU A 133 -37.73 5.28 27.65
C GLU A 133 -38.28 5.97 28.94
N SER A 134 -37.73 5.65 30.11
CA SER A 134 -38.05 6.31 31.36
C SER A 134 -37.46 7.72 31.52
N LEU A 135 -36.45 8.05 30.68
CA LEU A 135 -35.82 9.36 30.68
C LEU A 135 -36.73 10.41 30.01
N PRO A 136 -36.73 11.66 30.49
CA PRO A 136 -37.32 12.79 29.77
C PRO A 136 -36.76 12.91 28.34
N SER A 137 -37.58 13.42 27.42
CA SER A 137 -37.20 13.52 26.00
C SER A 137 -35.86 14.25 25.77
N GLU A 138 -35.63 15.35 26.50
CA GLU A 138 -34.41 16.16 26.44
C GLU A 138 -33.14 15.45 26.90
N MET A 139 -33.26 14.31 27.59
CA MET A 139 -32.16 13.44 27.99
C MET A 139 -31.98 12.22 27.05
N ARG A 140 -32.85 12.09 26.07
CA ARG A 140 -32.82 10.98 25.11
C ARG A 140 -32.18 11.42 23.80
N TYR A 141 -31.35 10.59 23.20
CA TYR A 141 -30.75 10.90 21.92
C TYR A 141 -31.84 11.19 20.87
N TYR A 142 -31.71 12.34 20.17
CA TYR A 142 -32.68 12.83 19.19
C TYR A 142 -34.11 12.97 19.77
N ASP A 143 -34.22 13.40 21.01
CA ASP A 143 -35.48 13.52 21.74
C ASP A 143 -36.32 12.23 21.75
N GLY A 144 -35.67 11.09 21.65
CA GLY A 144 -36.27 9.76 21.60
C GLY A 144 -36.64 9.25 20.20
N ALA A 145 -36.45 10.05 19.15
CA ALA A 145 -36.79 9.73 17.77
C ALA A 145 -35.54 9.73 16.86
N PRO A 146 -34.54 8.83 17.07
CA PRO A 146 -33.34 8.82 16.26
C PRO A 146 -33.64 8.39 14.83
N PRO A 147 -32.83 8.84 13.85
CA PRO A 147 -32.93 8.37 12.48
C PRO A 147 -32.72 6.85 12.43
N GLU A 148 -33.27 6.16 11.44
CA GLU A 148 -33.10 4.71 11.27
C GLU A 148 -31.62 4.31 11.21
N VAL A 149 -30.81 5.14 10.58
CA VAL A 149 -29.37 4.95 10.39
C VAL A 149 -28.62 6.18 10.90
N MET A 150 -27.66 5.96 11.77
CA MET A 150 -26.73 6.99 12.25
C MET A 150 -25.43 6.92 11.42
N LYS A 151 -25.10 8.06 10.82
CA LYS A 151 -23.84 8.22 10.08
C LYS A 151 -22.79 8.81 11.02
N PHE A 152 -21.62 8.22 11.01
CA PHE A 152 -20.46 8.72 11.74
C PHE A 152 -19.62 9.56 10.78
N GLY A 153 -19.25 10.75 11.25
CA GLY A 153 -18.67 11.79 10.43
C GLY A 153 -17.48 11.32 9.58
N THR A 154 -17.37 11.90 8.41
CA THR A 154 -16.24 11.72 7.52
C THR A 154 -15.31 12.91 7.65
N ALA A 155 -14.01 12.68 7.81
CA ALA A 155 -13.00 13.73 7.70
C ALA A 155 -12.94 14.33 6.28
N TRP A 156 -13.51 13.62 5.30
CA TRP A 156 -13.50 13.98 3.88
C TRP A 156 -14.90 13.92 3.30
N GLN A 157 -15.75 14.84 3.75
CA GLN A 157 -17.12 14.92 3.29
C GLN A 157 -17.18 15.14 1.78
N GLY A 158 -17.99 14.34 1.08
CA GLY A 158 -18.12 14.42 -0.38
C GLY A 158 -17.04 13.68 -1.18
N ALA A 159 -16.03 13.09 -0.53
CA ALA A 159 -15.04 12.26 -1.22
C ALA A 159 -15.67 10.96 -1.77
N ASN A 160 -15.18 10.52 -2.93
CA ASN A 160 -15.72 9.37 -3.66
C ASN A 160 -15.14 8.06 -3.13
N PHE A 161 -15.56 7.62 -1.94
CA PHE A 161 -15.15 6.37 -1.34
C PHE A 161 -15.96 5.17 -1.84
N GLU A 162 -15.24 4.10 -2.21
CA GLU A 162 -15.77 2.75 -2.34
C GLU A 162 -15.14 1.85 -1.27
N THR A 163 -15.97 1.36 -0.34
CA THR A 163 -15.48 0.55 0.78
C THR A 163 -15.48 -0.94 0.43
N ILE A 164 -14.35 -1.60 0.76
CA ILE A 164 -14.08 -3.01 0.48
C ILE A 164 -14.10 -3.80 1.79
N ASP A 165 -14.89 -4.87 1.85
CA ASP A 165 -15.03 -5.74 3.02
C ASP A 165 -14.54 -7.18 2.81
N LYS A 166 -14.30 -7.55 1.57
CA LYS A 166 -13.78 -8.87 1.17
C LYS A 166 -12.86 -8.72 -0.04
N THR A 167 -11.97 -9.66 -0.23
CA THR A 167 -11.09 -9.72 -1.40
C THR A 167 -11.92 -9.61 -2.69
N THR A 168 -11.59 -8.60 -3.50
CA THR A 168 -12.39 -8.21 -4.67
C THR A 168 -11.49 -7.83 -5.84
N GLU A 169 -11.72 -8.41 -7.01
CA GLU A 169 -11.13 -7.93 -8.25
C GLU A 169 -11.87 -6.65 -8.69
N ILE A 170 -11.16 -5.53 -8.74
CA ILE A 170 -11.72 -4.20 -9.04
C ILE A 170 -11.52 -3.79 -10.50
N ALA A 171 -10.61 -4.47 -11.19
CA ALA A 171 -10.38 -4.36 -12.63
C ALA A 171 -9.64 -5.63 -13.08
N PRO A 172 -9.65 -5.98 -14.38
CA PRO A 172 -8.98 -7.18 -14.87
C PRO A 172 -7.52 -7.25 -14.41
N GLY A 173 -7.20 -8.30 -13.65
CA GLY A 173 -5.88 -8.53 -13.07
C GLY A 173 -5.51 -7.61 -11.89
N VAL A 174 -6.43 -6.80 -11.36
CA VAL A 174 -6.20 -5.90 -10.22
C VAL A 174 -7.15 -6.27 -9.08
N THR A 175 -6.62 -6.87 -8.03
CA THR A 175 -7.38 -7.36 -6.88
C THR A 175 -6.99 -6.63 -5.60
N LEU A 176 -7.98 -6.18 -4.84
CA LEU A 176 -7.80 -5.74 -3.46
C LEU A 176 -8.01 -6.94 -2.53
N ILE A 177 -6.94 -7.38 -1.89
CA ILE A 177 -6.97 -8.41 -0.86
C ILE A 177 -7.38 -7.73 0.44
N ALA A 178 -8.51 -8.14 1.01
CA ALA A 178 -9.04 -7.59 2.25
C ALA A 178 -8.87 -8.60 3.39
N LEU A 179 -8.03 -8.27 4.37
CA LEU A 179 -7.82 -9.08 5.57
C LEU A 179 -8.10 -8.27 6.83
N VAL A 180 -8.31 -8.99 7.92
CA VAL A 180 -8.53 -8.41 9.24
C VAL A 180 -7.43 -8.90 10.18
N SER A 181 -6.81 -7.98 10.92
CA SER A 181 -5.78 -8.33 11.88
C SER A 181 -6.38 -9.02 13.11
N ASP A 182 -5.77 -10.13 13.51
CA ASP A 182 -6.00 -10.81 14.79
C ASP A 182 -4.87 -10.58 15.80
N ALA A 183 -3.84 -9.83 15.40
CA ALA A 183 -2.66 -9.57 16.20
C ALA A 183 -2.96 -8.69 17.42
N PRO A 184 -2.35 -8.96 18.59
CA PRO A 184 -2.46 -8.07 19.75
C PRO A 184 -2.02 -6.65 19.42
N GLY A 185 -2.84 -5.65 19.76
CA GLY A 185 -2.58 -4.24 19.52
C GLY A 185 -3.20 -3.70 18.22
N THR A 186 -3.45 -4.58 17.26
CA THR A 186 -4.12 -4.21 15.99
C THR A 186 -5.32 -5.11 15.68
N ARG A 187 -5.87 -5.78 16.72
CA ARG A 187 -7.05 -6.65 16.54
C ARG A 187 -8.20 -5.88 15.90
N GLU A 188 -8.86 -6.55 14.94
CA GLU A 188 -9.97 -6.02 14.13
C GLU A 188 -9.60 -4.89 13.17
N LEU A 189 -8.33 -4.49 13.07
CA LEU A 189 -7.89 -3.57 12.03
C LEU A 189 -8.07 -4.24 10.66
N ARG A 190 -8.80 -3.58 9.80
CA ARG A 190 -9.01 -4.01 8.42
C ARG A 190 -7.96 -3.42 7.52
N GLU A 191 -7.37 -4.24 6.69
CA GLU A 191 -6.30 -3.80 5.79
C GLU A 191 -6.50 -4.34 4.38
N LEU A 192 -6.28 -3.47 3.39
CA LEU A 192 -6.25 -3.79 1.97
C LEU A 192 -4.81 -3.89 1.49
N SER A 193 -4.53 -4.93 0.72
CA SER A 193 -3.31 -5.05 -0.06
C SER A 193 -3.68 -5.07 -1.54
N LEU A 194 -2.84 -4.48 -2.39
CA LEU A 194 -3.10 -4.41 -3.84
C LEU A 194 -2.29 -5.49 -4.56
N ALA A 195 -2.97 -6.47 -5.12
CA ALA A 195 -2.38 -7.53 -5.94
C ALA A 195 -2.62 -7.25 -7.42
N ILE A 196 -1.55 -7.13 -8.20
CA ILE A 196 -1.58 -6.92 -9.64
C ILE A 196 -1.04 -8.17 -10.31
N ASN A 197 -1.89 -8.85 -11.07
CA ASN A 197 -1.53 -10.05 -11.80
C ASN A 197 -0.88 -9.66 -13.13
N THR A 198 0.42 -9.91 -13.25
CA THR A 198 1.22 -9.65 -14.46
C THR A 198 1.63 -10.97 -15.12
N PRO A 199 2.12 -10.96 -16.37
CA PRO A 199 2.66 -12.17 -17.01
C PRO A 199 3.79 -12.82 -16.21
N ASP A 200 4.52 -12.03 -15.41
CA ASP A 200 5.64 -12.52 -14.58
C ASP A 200 5.20 -12.94 -13.18
N GLY A 201 3.93 -12.84 -12.83
CA GLY A 201 3.34 -13.17 -11.54
C GLY A 201 2.77 -11.96 -10.81
N ILE A 202 2.36 -12.15 -9.56
CA ILE A 202 1.75 -11.10 -8.74
C ILE A 202 2.80 -10.06 -8.33
N VAL A 203 2.48 -8.80 -8.55
CA VAL A 203 3.08 -7.65 -7.87
C VAL A 203 2.16 -7.27 -6.73
N LEU A 204 2.63 -7.43 -5.50
CA LEU A 204 1.86 -7.23 -4.27
C LEU A 204 2.35 -5.99 -3.53
N LEU A 205 1.47 -5.00 -3.38
CA LEU A 205 1.72 -3.83 -2.55
C LEU A 205 0.97 -3.97 -1.23
N VAL A 206 1.68 -3.70 -0.14
CA VAL A 206 1.16 -3.79 1.22
C VAL A 206 1.40 -2.46 1.96
N GLY A 207 0.49 -2.08 2.86
CA GLY A 207 0.65 -0.90 3.71
C GLY A 207 1.58 -1.19 4.88
N CYS A 208 1.02 -1.70 5.97
CA CYS A 208 1.75 -2.16 7.14
C CYS A 208 1.82 -3.68 7.29
N SER A 209 0.89 -4.41 6.70
CA SER A 209 0.77 -5.87 6.90
C SER A 209 0.39 -6.27 8.34
N HIS A 210 -0.53 -5.53 8.97
CA HIS A 210 -1.02 -5.85 10.32
C HIS A 210 -1.63 -7.26 10.45
N PRO A 211 -2.32 -7.80 9.42
CA PRO A 211 -2.78 -9.20 9.46
C PRO A 211 -1.66 -10.25 9.49
N GLY A 212 -0.44 -9.85 9.14
CA GLY A 212 0.74 -10.68 8.90
C GLY A 212 1.09 -10.75 7.42
N ILE A 213 2.34 -10.39 7.09
CA ILE A 213 2.82 -10.40 5.70
C ILE A 213 2.75 -11.80 5.07
N ASP A 214 2.97 -12.84 5.84
CA ASP A 214 2.84 -14.24 5.42
C ASP A 214 1.40 -14.58 5.02
N LYS A 215 0.40 -14.16 5.81
CA LYS A 215 -1.03 -14.35 5.51
C LYS A 215 -1.46 -13.57 4.26
N ILE A 216 -0.92 -12.36 4.07
CA ILE A 216 -1.22 -11.55 2.89
C ILE A 216 -0.63 -12.19 1.63
N VAL A 217 0.61 -12.69 1.71
CA VAL A 217 1.24 -13.41 0.59
C VAL A 217 0.53 -14.72 0.29
N GLU A 218 0.06 -15.45 1.31
CA GLU A 218 -0.78 -16.64 1.14
C GLU A 218 -2.07 -16.32 0.37
N ALA A 219 -2.76 -15.22 0.74
CA ALA A 219 -3.96 -14.78 0.03
C ALA A 219 -3.66 -14.35 -1.43
N ALA A 220 -2.52 -13.73 -1.67
CA ALA A 220 -2.07 -13.41 -3.03
C ALA A 220 -1.74 -14.67 -3.83
N ALA A 221 -1.11 -15.66 -3.21
CA ALA A 221 -0.79 -16.94 -3.85
C ALA A 221 -2.02 -17.76 -4.24
N ALA A 222 -3.16 -17.55 -3.55
CA ALA A 222 -4.44 -18.13 -3.94
C ALA A 222 -5.01 -17.53 -5.25
N ILE A 223 -4.60 -16.29 -5.61
CA ILE A 223 -4.96 -15.65 -6.90
C ILE A 223 -4.03 -16.17 -7.99
N ASN A 224 -2.74 -16.12 -7.76
CA ASN A 224 -1.70 -16.66 -8.64
C ASN A 224 -0.51 -17.12 -7.78
N PRO A 225 -0.12 -18.41 -7.81
CA PRO A 225 0.95 -18.95 -6.97
C PRO A 225 2.33 -18.36 -7.27
N LYS A 226 2.51 -17.70 -8.42
CA LYS A 226 3.75 -17.02 -8.77
C LYS A 226 3.74 -15.59 -8.21
N ILE A 227 4.48 -15.35 -7.12
CA ILE A 227 4.64 -14.03 -6.52
C ILE A 227 5.95 -13.41 -7.03
N ASN A 228 5.84 -12.45 -7.93
CA ASN A 228 7.00 -11.78 -8.53
C ASN A 228 7.64 -10.77 -7.58
N LEU A 229 6.82 -9.95 -6.89
CA LEU A 229 7.34 -8.89 -6.03
C LEU A 229 6.40 -8.61 -4.87
N VAL A 230 6.98 -8.37 -3.69
CA VAL A 230 6.28 -7.82 -2.51
C VAL A 230 6.91 -6.48 -2.14
N VAL A 231 6.10 -5.41 -2.10
CA VAL A 231 6.53 -4.02 -1.84
C VAL A 231 5.75 -3.43 -0.68
N GLY A 232 6.43 -2.74 0.25
CA GLY A 232 5.81 -1.96 1.34
C GLY A 232 6.23 -2.42 2.72
N GLY A 233 5.43 -2.11 3.75
CA GLY A 233 5.72 -2.39 5.15
C GLY A 233 5.33 -3.80 5.58
N PHE A 234 6.21 -4.48 6.33
CA PHE A 234 6.00 -5.86 6.80
C PHE A 234 5.67 -5.94 8.30
N HIS A 235 5.53 -4.80 8.96
CA HIS A 235 5.18 -4.65 10.39
C HIS A 235 6.04 -5.46 11.36
N LEU A 236 7.35 -5.53 11.11
CA LEU A 236 8.31 -6.29 11.90
C LEU A 236 9.28 -5.40 12.68
N VAL A 237 8.98 -4.10 12.76
CA VAL A 237 9.85 -3.08 13.39
C VAL A 237 10.17 -3.38 14.86
N VAL A 238 9.29 -4.07 15.56
CA VAL A 238 9.47 -4.51 16.97
C VAL A 238 9.57 -6.03 17.13
N ALA A 239 9.67 -6.76 16.02
CA ALA A 239 9.71 -8.22 16.03
C ALA A 239 11.04 -8.74 16.59
N GLN A 240 10.98 -9.88 17.29
CA GLN A 240 12.16 -10.61 17.74
C GLN A 240 12.80 -11.37 16.58
N ASP A 241 14.07 -11.69 16.69
CA ASP A 241 14.85 -12.31 15.61
C ASP A 241 14.26 -13.65 15.13
N GLU A 242 13.64 -14.43 16.03
CA GLU A 242 13.00 -15.70 15.68
C GLU A 242 11.77 -15.49 14.78
N VAL A 243 11.00 -14.43 15.04
CA VAL A 243 9.84 -14.05 14.21
C VAL A 243 10.32 -13.59 12.84
N ILE A 244 11.36 -12.75 12.81
CA ILE A 244 11.97 -12.28 11.56
C ILE A 244 12.45 -13.47 10.72
N ALA A 245 13.21 -14.40 11.33
CA ALA A 245 13.71 -15.59 10.66
C ALA A 245 12.59 -16.45 10.08
N LYS A 246 11.50 -16.66 10.84
CA LYS A 246 10.32 -17.39 10.39
C LYS A 246 9.66 -16.74 9.17
N ILE A 247 9.47 -15.42 9.20
CA ILE A 247 8.84 -14.69 8.09
C ILE A 247 9.74 -14.70 6.85
N VAL A 248 11.06 -14.49 7.02
CA VAL A 248 12.01 -14.54 5.90
C VAL A 248 12.00 -15.92 5.23
N THR A 249 11.98 -17.00 6.04
CA THR A 249 11.85 -18.38 5.55
C THR A 249 10.52 -18.59 4.81
N ALA A 250 9.41 -18.13 5.38
CA ALA A 250 8.10 -18.25 4.74
C ALA A 250 8.08 -17.57 3.36
N LEU A 251 8.52 -16.31 3.28
CA LEU A 251 8.56 -15.57 2.02
C LEU A 251 9.46 -16.26 0.98
N LYS A 252 10.65 -16.68 1.38
CA LYS A 252 11.66 -17.23 0.46
C LYS A 252 11.40 -18.67 0.06
N ASP A 253 11.13 -19.54 1.04
CA ASP A 253 11.17 -20.99 0.85
C ASP A 253 9.77 -21.61 0.71
N THR A 254 8.76 -21.08 1.43
CA THR A 254 7.38 -21.57 1.35
C THR A 254 6.65 -20.95 0.16
N PHE A 255 6.57 -19.63 0.11
CA PHE A 255 5.85 -18.91 -0.95
C PHE A 255 6.70 -18.67 -2.19
N LYS A 256 8.02 -18.86 -2.10
CA LYS A 256 8.98 -18.68 -3.22
C LYS A 256 8.85 -17.31 -3.88
N VAL A 257 8.65 -16.27 -3.04
CA VAL A 257 8.62 -14.90 -3.50
C VAL A 257 9.90 -14.60 -4.29
N GLU A 258 9.73 -14.08 -5.52
CA GLU A 258 10.89 -13.85 -6.39
C GLU A 258 11.69 -12.66 -5.91
N ASN A 259 11.05 -11.52 -5.66
CA ASN A 259 11.70 -10.28 -5.27
C ASN A 259 10.99 -9.64 -4.08
N VAL A 260 11.77 -8.91 -3.24
CA VAL A 260 11.22 -8.14 -2.12
C VAL A 260 11.75 -6.71 -2.16
N ALA A 261 10.86 -5.75 -1.92
CA ALA A 261 11.16 -4.33 -1.81
C ALA A 261 10.56 -3.77 -0.50
N PRO A 262 11.10 -4.20 0.66
CA PRO A 262 10.55 -3.82 1.96
C PRO A 262 10.79 -2.33 2.25
N GLY A 263 9.82 -1.71 2.90
CA GLY A 263 9.83 -0.31 3.31
C GLY A 263 9.18 -0.09 4.67
N HIS A 264 8.98 1.17 5.03
CA HIS A 264 8.17 1.65 6.14
C HIS A 264 8.42 0.91 7.47
N CYS A 265 7.38 0.28 8.03
CA CYS A 265 7.40 -0.40 9.34
C CYS A 265 8.06 -1.81 9.32
N THR A 266 8.81 -2.16 8.29
CA THR A 266 9.50 -3.47 8.20
C THR A 266 10.57 -3.65 9.30
N GLY A 267 11.32 -2.60 9.62
CA GLY A 267 12.36 -2.62 10.66
C GLY A 267 13.75 -3.01 10.15
N GLU A 268 14.78 -2.35 10.72
CA GLU A 268 16.17 -2.48 10.27
C GLU A 268 16.74 -3.90 10.38
N PRO A 269 16.48 -4.67 11.47
CA PRO A 269 16.91 -6.06 11.54
C PRO A 269 16.32 -6.91 10.41
N THR A 270 15.05 -6.64 10.06
CA THR A 270 14.36 -7.35 8.98
C THR A 270 14.90 -6.96 7.60
N PHE A 271 15.22 -5.67 7.36
CA PHE A 271 15.91 -5.26 6.13
C PHE A 271 17.20 -6.02 5.92
N ARG A 272 18.03 -6.15 6.98
CA ARG A 272 19.28 -6.93 6.94
C ARG A 272 19.02 -8.40 6.62
N ALA A 273 18.08 -9.03 7.31
CA ALA A 273 17.77 -10.45 7.12
C ALA A 273 17.23 -10.72 5.69
N LEU A 274 16.33 -9.88 5.19
CA LEU A 274 15.83 -9.99 3.82
C LEU A 274 16.93 -9.76 2.78
N LYS A 275 17.81 -8.76 2.99
CA LYS A 275 18.93 -8.50 2.09
C LYS A 275 19.89 -9.69 2.02
N GLN A 276 20.16 -10.33 3.15
CA GLN A 276 20.98 -11.56 3.20
C GLN A 276 20.29 -12.75 2.51
N ALA A 277 18.99 -12.93 2.74
CA ALA A 277 18.26 -14.08 2.21
C ALA A 277 17.97 -13.97 0.70
N PHE A 278 17.66 -12.79 0.21
CA PHE A 278 17.26 -12.57 -1.19
C PHE A 278 18.43 -12.11 -2.09
N GLY A 279 19.51 -11.57 -1.53
CA GLY A 279 20.67 -11.14 -2.31
C GLY A 279 20.32 -10.09 -3.38
N SER A 280 20.58 -10.39 -4.65
CA SER A 280 20.25 -9.51 -5.78
C SER A 280 18.73 -9.34 -6.03
N ARG A 281 17.90 -10.17 -5.42
CA ARG A 281 16.43 -10.09 -5.48
C ARG A 281 15.84 -9.19 -4.38
N TYR A 282 16.68 -8.61 -3.54
CA TYR A 282 16.30 -7.53 -2.63
C TYR A 282 16.41 -6.20 -3.38
N ILE A 283 15.29 -5.49 -3.50
CA ILE A 283 15.19 -4.19 -4.15
C ILE A 283 15.17 -3.11 -3.08
N TYR A 284 16.04 -2.11 -3.23
CA TYR A 284 16.00 -0.93 -2.38
C TYR A 284 14.78 -0.07 -2.73
N ALA A 285 13.93 0.22 -1.74
CA ALA A 285 12.65 0.90 -1.90
C ALA A 285 12.55 2.17 -1.04
N GLY A 286 13.62 2.93 -0.89
CA GLY A 286 13.57 4.23 -0.18
C GLY A 286 12.81 5.30 -0.94
N VAL A 287 12.36 6.35 -0.24
CA VAL A 287 11.61 7.46 -0.85
C VAL A 287 12.37 8.05 -2.03
N GLY A 288 11.67 8.31 -3.12
CA GLY A 288 12.21 8.77 -4.39
C GLY A 288 12.66 7.65 -5.34
N THR A 289 12.79 6.40 -4.91
CA THR A 289 13.16 5.28 -5.77
C THR A 289 12.02 4.96 -6.74
N SER A 290 12.38 4.77 -8.01
CA SER A 290 11.48 4.22 -9.03
C SER A 290 12.10 2.96 -9.61
N PHE A 291 11.35 1.89 -9.75
CA PHE A 291 11.79 0.65 -10.38
C PHE A 291 10.71 0.10 -11.30
N ALA A 292 11.16 -0.45 -12.41
CA ALA A 292 10.31 -1.05 -13.42
C ALA A 292 10.21 -2.55 -13.20
N LEU A 293 9.05 -3.12 -13.53
CA LEU A 293 8.75 -4.53 -13.50
C LEU A 293 8.49 -4.99 -14.94
N GLY A 294 9.34 -5.84 -15.47
CA GLY A 294 9.21 -6.34 -16.83
C GLY A 294 10.03 -7.61 -17.05
N PRO A 295 10.00 -8.23 -18.24
CA PRO A 295 10.65 -9.50 -18.54
C PRO A 295 12.19 -9.45 -18.56
N SER A 296 12.80 -8.35 -18.19
CA SER A 296 14.25 -8.19 -18.05
C SER A 296 14.64 -7.88 -16.63
N PRO A 297 15.89 -8.19 -16.19
CA PRO A 297 16.26 -8.16 -14.79
C PRO A 297 15.86 -6.85 -14.15
N ILE A 298 15.17 -6.94 -13.03
CA ILE A 298 14.77 -5.81 -12.19
C ILE A 298 16.05 -5.09 -11.77
N GLY A 299 16.48 -4.16 -12.61
CA GLY A 299 17.56 -3.26 -12.36
C GLY A 299 16.96 -1.88 -12.27
N GLY A 300 16.57 -1.45 -11.07
CA GLY A 300 16.47 -0.02 -10.83
C GLY A 300 17.79 0.61 -11.26
N GLU A 301 17.78 1.76 -11.95
CA GLU A 301 19.02 2.47 -12.24
C GLU A 301 19.81 2.59 -10.95
N ARG A 302 20.91 1.84 -10.86
CA ARG A 302 21.87 1.94 -9.75
C ARG A 302 22.62 3.26 -9.91
N LYS A 303 22.01 4.34 -9.49
CA LYS A 303 22.73 5.55 -9.13
C LYS A 303 22.79 5.60 -7.61
N GLY A 304 23.85 5.05 -7.06
CA GLY A 304 24.18 5.06 -5.65
C GLY A 304 24.15 3.66 -5.01
N GLU A 305 25.18 3.32 -4.26
CA GLU A 305 25.17 2.18 -3.35
C GLU A 305 24.03 2.39 -2.33
N ALA A 306 23.32 1.28 -2.02
CA ALA A 306 22.35 1.31 -0.91
C ALA A 306 23.07 1.83 0.34
N PRO A 307 22.48 2.79 1.10
CA PRO A 307 23.08 3.28 2.32
C PRO A 307 23.39 2.10 3.24
N THR A 308 24.57 2.12 3.83
CA THR A 308 24.95 1.14 4.86
C THR A 308 24.06 1.35 6.08
N LEU A 309 23.84 0.31 6.89
CA LEU A 309 23.04 0.39 8.11
C LEU A 309 23.49 1.50 9.07
N ASP A 310 24.78 1.88 9.02
CA ASP A 310 25.37 2.95 9.82
C ASP A 310 24.92 4.37 9.37
N GLN A 311 24.30 4.51 8.19
CA GLN A 311 23.81 5.77 7.64
C GLN A 311 22.31 6.02 7.96
N ILE A 312 21.64 5.05 8.59
CA ILE A 312 20.26 5.22 9.04
C ILE A 312 20.32 5.79 10.46
N ASP A 313 19.88 7.05 10.63
CA ASP A 313 19.95 7.79 11.91
C ASP A 313 19.06 7.14 13.00
N GLN A 314 19.68 6.37 13.88
CA GLN A 314 19.06 5.64 15.00
C GLN A 314 18.27 6.50 16.01
N PRO A 315 18.67 7.75 16.37
CA PRO A 315 17.96 8.55 17.36
C PRO A 315 16.60 9.09 16.89
N SER A 316 16.43 9.33 15.59
CA SER A 316 15.14 9.77 15.03
C SER A 316 14.10 8.68 15.07
N TYR A 317 14.50 7.44 14.88
CA TYR A 317 13.63 6.26 14.86
C TYR A 317 12.96 6.01 16.23
N ARG A 318 13.72 6.13 17.35
CA ARG A 318 13.19 5.97 18.72
C ARG A 318 12.17 7.03 19.11
N LYS A 319 12.33 8.26 18.61
CA LYS A 319 11.38 9.36 18.86
C LYS A 319 10.08 9.22 18.06
N LEU A 320 10.15 8.63 16.88
CA LEU A 320 8.98 8.41 16.01
C LEU A 320 8.15 7.23 16.51
N ALA A 321 8.78 6.11 16.85
CA ALA A 321 8.10 4.96 17.44
C ALA A 321 7.34 5.29 18.72
N ALA A 322 7.84 6.25 19.52
CA ALA A 322 7.16 6.74 20.72
C ALA A 322 5.93 7.63 20.41
N ARG A 323 5.82 8.18 19.20
CA ARG A 323 4.65 8.96 18.74
C ARG A 323 3.54 8.11 18.14
N GLU A 324 3.85 6.90 17.70
CA GLU A 324 2.88 5.97 17.10
C GLU A 324 2.06 5.16 18.10
N ASP A 325 2.30 5.31 19.39
CA ASP A 325 1.47 4.69 20.44
C ASP A 325 0.55 5.71 21.13
N PRO A 326 -0.40 6.34 20.45
CA PRO A 326 -1.35 7.25 21.07
C PRO A 326 -2.29 6.53 22.04
N PHE A 327 -2.26 5.20 22.09
CA PHE A 327 -3.13 4.36 22.94
C PHE A 327 -2.37 3.57 24.03
N GLY A 328 -1.07 3.81 24.21
CA GLY A 328 -0.29 3.26 25.33
C GLY A 328 -0.02 1.74 25.25
N VAL A 329 -0.15 1.13 24.07
CA VAL A 329 0.05 -0.32 23.90
C VAL A 329 1.51 -0.74 24.15
N MET A 330 2.47 0.15 23.85
CA MET A 330 3.89 -0.09 24.17
C MET A 330 4.21 0.03 25.67
N ALA A 331 3.52 0.89 26.39
CA ALA A 331 3.72 1.06 27.84
C ALA A 331 3.31 -0.19 28.62
N TRP A 332 2.36 -0.98 28.09
CA TRP A 332 1.90 -2.21 28.73
C TRP A 332 2.91 -3.37 28.62
N ARG A 333 3.75 -3.40 27.57
CA ARG A 333 4.80 -4.43 27.40
C ARG A 333 6.04 -4.18 28.27
N SER A 334 6.43 -2.92 28.52
CA SER A 334 7.58 -2.61 29.36
C SER A 334 7.34 -2.88 30.84
N LYS A 335 6.11 -2.76 31.35
CA LYS A 335 5.79 -3.07 32.76
C LYS A 335 5.88 -4.57 33.11
N ARG A 336 5.64 -5.49 32.15
CA ARG A 336 5.76 -6.94 32.43
C ARG A 336 7.18 -7.51 32.36
N LEU A 337 8.14 -6.76 31.82
CA LEU A 337 9.53 -7.21 31.73
C LEU A 337 10.36 -6.80 32.96
N VAL A 338 9.81 -5.95 33.84
CA VAL A 338 10.49 -5.50 35.07
C VAL A 338 10.02 -6.27 36.31
N GLU A 339 8.97 -7.06 36.22
CA GLU A 339 8.40 -7.84 37.32
C GLU A 339 8.64 -9.37 37.21
N ARG A 340 9.72 -9.78 36.50
CA ARG A 340 10.21 -11.17 36.55
C ARG A 340 11.71 -11.23 36.79
#